data_6fe82ef3bf39941d1edd31c6e4775cef
#
_entry.id   6fe82ef3bf39941d1edd31c6e4775cef
#
_cell.length_a   1.000
_cell.length_b   1.000
_cell.length_c   1.000
_cell.angle_alpha   90.00
_cell.angle_beta   90.00
_cell.angle_gamma   90.00
#
_symmetry.space_group_name_H-M   'P 1'
#
loop_
_entity.id
_entity.type
_entity.pdbx_description
1 polymer ?
#
loop_
_entity_poly.entity_id
_entity_poly.type
_entity_poly.pdbx_seq_one_letter_code
_entity_poly.pdbx_strand_id
1 'polypeptide(L)'
;MAHEYLFTSESVSEGHPDKVADQISDAILDAILEQDPKARVAAETLCNTGLVVLAGEITAHANVDYIGVARDTLKRIGYDNADFGIDYKSCAVMVCYDKQSPDIAQGVDEGSGIDLDQGAGDQGLMFGYACSETPELMPAAIHYAHRIVERQSQLRKDGRLPWLRPDAKSQVTLRYVDGRPVGIDTIVLSTQHAPEMTHSQIEEAAIEMIIRPVVPQEWLNGTRYLINPTGRFVIGGPQGDCGLTGRKILVDTYGGAAPHGGGAFSGKDPSKVDRSAAYAGRYVAKNIVAAGLAERCQIQISYAIGVAKPTSVMVTTFGTGKISDEKIAELVKEHFDLRPKGIVQMLDLLRPIYSKTAAYGHFGREEPEFTWERTDKAEALRASAG
;
A
#
# COMPACT_ATOMS: atom_id res chain seq x y z
N MET A 1 9.17 36.10 2.71
CA MET A 1 9.22 35.49 1.37
C MET A 1 8.50 34.17 1.48
N ALA A 2 7.64 33.82 0.51
CA ALA A 2 6.98 32.51 0.46
C ALA A 2 8.03 31.40 0.39
N HIS A 3 7.83 30.32 1.13
CA HIS A 3 8.73 29.17 1.08
C HIS A 3 8.28 28.24 -0.04
N GLU A 4 9.05 28.21 -1.14
CA GLU A 4 8.78 27.37 -2.30
C GLU A 4 9.71 26.15 -2.32
N TYR A 5 9.15 24.96 -2.66
CA TYR A 5 9.92 23.73 -2.83
C TYR A 5 9.21 22.73 -3.75
N LEU A 6 9.97 21.77 -4.24
CA LEU A 6 9.45 20.62 -4.99
C LEU A 6 9.44 19.38 -4.12
N PHE A 7 8.39 18.56 -4.26
CA PHE A 7 8.29 17.26 -3.59
C PHE A 7 7.81 16.22 -4.59
N THR A 8 8.42 15.03 -4.55
CA THR A 8 8.19 13.97 -5.53
C THR A 8 7.78 12.68 -4.83
N SER A 9 6.76 12.01 -5.39
CA SER A 9 6.41 10.63 -5.07
C SER A 9 6.33 9.80 -6.33
N GLU A 10 6.52 8.49 -6.20
CA GLU A 10 6.40 7.52 -7.27
C GLU A 10 5.39 6.42 -6.95
N SER A 11 4.83 5.81 -7.98
CA SER A 11 4.02 4.61 -7.88
C SER A 11 4.33 3.65 -9.03
N VAL A 12 3.85 2.43 -8.91
CA VAL A 12 4.00 1.37 -9.90
C VAL A 12 2.68 0.67 -10.16
N SER A 13 2.50 0.14 -11.38
CA SER A 13 1.30 -0.60 -11.75
C SER A 13 1.24 -1.98 -11.10
N GLU A 14 0.08 -2.62 -11.19
CA GLU A 14 -0.12 -4.01 -10.77
C GLU A 14 0.80 -5.02 -11.49
N GLY A 15 1.32 -4.68 -12.66
CA GLY A 15 2.24 -5.52 -13.43
C GLY A 15 3.72 -5.29 -13.13
N HIS A 16 4.09 -4.34 -12.28
CA HIS A 16 5.46 -4.21 -11.79
C HIS A 16 5.87 -5.47 -11.03
N PRO A 17 7.10 -6.00 -11.21
CA PRO A 17 7.51 -7.28 -10.62
C PRO A 17 7.30 -7.36 -9.09
N ASP A 18 7.68 -6.33 -8.35
CA ASP A 18 7.47 -6.31 -6.90
C ASP A 18 5.98 -6.31 -6.53
N LYS A 19 5.11 -5.63 -7.31
CA LYS A 19 3.66 -5.64 -7.06
C LYS A 19 3.00 -6.94 -7.55
N VAL A 20 3.55 -7.62 -8.52
CA VAL A 20 3.15 -8.99 -8.85
C VAL A 20 3.39 -9.92 -7.65
N ALA A 21 4.57 -9.82 -7.04
CA ALA A 21 4.91 -10.60 -5.85
C ALA A 21 3.97 -10.27 -4.66
N ASP A 22 3.73 -8.98 -4.38
CA ASP A 22 2.80 -8.54 -3.34
C ASP A 22 1.37 -9.07 -3.56
N GLN A 23 0.87 -9.01 -4.79
CA GLN A 23 -0.48 -9.48 -5.13
C GLN A 23 -0.62 -11.00 -5.01
N ILE A 24 0.41 -11.77 -5.35
CA ILE A 24 0.42 -13.22 -5.15
C ILE A 24 0.41 -13.54 -3.65
N SER A 25 1.26 -12.90 -2.87
CA SER A 25 1.33 -13.10 -1.42
C SER A 25 0.01 -12.77 -0.72
N ASP A 26 -0.65 -11.68 -1.07
CA ASP A 26 -1.95 -11.31 -0.50
C ASP A 26 -3.11 -12.18 -1.03
N ALA A 27 -3.04 -12.67 -2.25
CA ALA A 27 -4.03 -13.63 -2.76
C ALA A 27 -3.95 -14.99 -2.01
N ILE A 28 -2.75 -15.43 -1.66
CA ILE A 28 -2.54 -16.61 -0.83
C ILE A 28 -3.08 -16.38 0.59
N LEU A 29 -2.80 -15.22 1.18
CA LEU A 29 -3.35 -14.84 2.48
C LEU A 29 -4.88 -14.89 2.46
N ASP A 30 -5.53 -14.27 1.49
CA ASP A 30 -6.98 -14.25 1.38
C ASP A 30 -7.56 -15.67 1.24
N ALA A 31 -6.97 -16.52 0.39
CA ALA A 31 -7.40 -17.91 0.20
C ALA A 31 -7.30 -18.75 1.49
N ILE A 32 -6.34 -18.43 2.36
CA ILE A 32 -6.21 -19.06 3.68
C ILE A 32 -7.27 -18.52 4.64
N LEU A 33 -7.43 -17.19 4.71
CA LEU A 33 -8.37 -16.54 5.64
C LEU A 33 -9.84 -16.88 5.35
N GLU A 34 -10.19 -17.18 4.11
CA GLU A 34 -11.52 -17.69 3.74
C GLU A 34 -11.88 -18.99 4.46
N GLN A 35 -10.89 -19.85 4.75
CA GLN A 35 -11.06 -21.14 5.41
C GLN A 35 -10.70 -21.12 6.88
N ASP A 36 -9.71 -20.31 7.27
CA ASP A 36 -9.24 -20.17 8.66
C ASP A 36 -8.92 -18.68 8.96
N PRO A 37 -9.90 -17.92 9.48
CA PRO A 37 -9.72 -16.50 9.81
C PRO A 37 -8.64 -16.24 10.88
N LYS A 38 -8.25 -17.24 11.66
CA LYS A 38 -7.23 -17.14 12.71
C LYS A 38 -5.85 -17.67 12.29
N ALA A 39 -5.69 -18.02 11.03
CA ALA A 39 -4.41 -18.51 10.50
C ALA A 39 -3.26 -17.53 10.76
N ARG A 40 -2.07 -18.07 10.96
CA ARG A 40 -0.82 -17.34 11.02
C ARG A 40 -0.11 -17.47 9.68
N VAL A 41 0.05 -16.34 8.99
CA VAL A 41 0.57 -16.32 7.61
C VAL A 41 1.64 -15.26 7.48
N ALA A 42 2.79 -15.66 6.95
CA ALA A 42 3.85 -14.81 6.46
C ALA A 42 4.26 -15.36 5.10
N ALA A 43 3.52 -14.99 4.05
CA ALA A 43 3.72 -15.48 2.68
C ALA A 43 4.60 -14.52 1.90
N GLU A 44 5.76 -14.98 1.48
CA GLU A 44 6.71 -14.26 0.65
C GLU A 44 6.71 -14.83 -0.77
N THR A 45 6.88 -13.98 -1.75
CA THR A 45 6.91 -14.36 -3.17
C THR A 45 8.13 -13.73 -3.84
N LEU A 46 8.82 -14.52 -4.65
CA LEU A 46 9.78 -14.06 -5.65
C LEU A 46 9.23 -14.37 -7.03
N CYS A 47 9.31 -13.43 -7.96
CA CYS A 47 8.99 -13.65 -9.36
C CYS A 47 10.11 -13.17 -10.27
N ASN A 48 10.42 -13.99 -11.29
CA ASN A 48 11.43 -13.71 -12.31
C ASN A 48 10.96 -14.29 -13.63
N THR A 49 11.80 -14.26 -14.67
CA THR A 49 11.47 -14.84 -15.99
C THR A 49 10.97 -16.27 -15.85
N GLY A 50 9.71 -16.53 -16.20
CA GLY A 50 9.11 -17.86 -16.21
C GLY A 50 9.02 -18.57 -14.85
N LEU A 51 9.26 -17.89 -13.73
CA LEU A 51 9.38 -18.49 -12.40
C LEU A 51 8.66 -17.69 -11.33
N VAL A 52 7.92 -18.40 -10.47
CA VAL A 52 7.40 -17.91 -9.18
C VAL A 52 7.90 -18.85 -8.08
N VAL A 53 8.43 -18.27 -7.01
CA VAL A 53 8.81 -18.99 -5.78
C VAL A 53 7.96 -18.46 -4.64
N LEU A 54 7.25 -19.37 -3.96
CA LEU A 54 6.43 -19.10 -2.79
C LEU A 54 7.16 -19.68 -1.57
N ALA A 55 7.49 -18.83 -0.62
CA ALA A 55 8.21 -19.23 0.59
C ALA A 55 7.65 -18.49 1.82
N GLY A 56 8.05 -18.89 3.01
CA GLY A 56 7.63 -18.27 4.27
C GLY A 56 7.00 -19.27 5.23
N GLU A 57 6.21 -18.78 6.18
CA GLU A 57 5.63 -19.59 7.24
C GLU A 57 4.11 -19.50 7.24
N ILE A 58 3.45 -20.66 7.27
CA ILE A 58 1.99 -20.78 7.32
C ILE A 58 1.61 -21.80 8.38
N THR A 59 0.81 -21.38 9.37
CA THR A 59 0.14 -22.25 10.33
C THR A 59 -1.35 -21.99 10.21
N ALA A 60 -2.06 -22.92 9.58
CA ALA A 60 -3.48 -22.80 9.26
C ALA A 60 -4.18 -24.16 9.18
N HIS A 61 -5.48 -24.15 9.43
CA HIS A 61 -6.42 -25.23 9.15
C HIS A 61 -7.11 -24.98 7.80
N ALA A 62 -6.32 -24.91 6.71
CA ALA A 62 -6.79 -24.62 5.38
C ALA A 62 -6.13 -25.52 4.35
N ASN A 63 -6.86 -25.83 3.29
CA ASN A 63 -6.34 -26.57 2.14
C ASN A 63 -6.40 -25.65 0.91
N VAL A 64 -5.27 -25.09 0.51
CA VAL A 64 -5.18 -24.09 -0.55
C VAL A 64 -4.33 -24.63 -1.72
N ASP A 65 -4.84 -24.50 -2.93
CA ASP A 65 -4.05 -24.68 -4.16
C ASP A 65 -3.18 -23.45 -4.40
N TYR A 66 -2.03 -23.37 -3.75
CA TYR A 66 -1.09 -22.25 -3.88
C TYR A 66 -0.65 -22.00 -5.31
N ILE A 67 -0.46 -23.07 -6.10
CA ILE A 67 -0.05 -22.95 -7.50
C ILE A 67 -1.18 -22.33 -8.32
N GLY A 68 -2.41 -22.78 -8.11
CA GLY A 68 -3.60 -22.19 -8.75
C GLY A 68 -3.78 -20.71 -8.41
N VAL A 69 -3.68 -20.35 -7.13
CA VAL A 69 -3.77 -18.95 -6.67
C VAL A 69 -2.72 -18.07 -7.34
N ALA A 70 -1.47 -18.50 -7.41
CA ALA A 70 -0.40 -17.75 -8.07
C ALA A 70 -0.68 -17.53 -9.57
N ARG A 71 -1.11 -18.60 -10.27
CA ARG A 71 -1.47 -18.55 -11.69
C ARG A 71 -2.67 -17.63 -11.97
N ASP A 72 -3.72 -17.73 -11.17
CA ASP A 72 -4.91 -16.88 -11.31
C ASP A 72 -4.59 -15.41 -11.06
N THR A 73 -3.67 -15.12 -10.14
CA THR A 73 -3.16 -13.77 -9.91
C THR A 73 -2.41 -13.23 -11.12
N LEU A 74 -1.49 -14.00 -11.69
CA LEU A 74 -0.77 -13.63 -12.93
C LEU A 74 -1.74 -13.39 -14.10
N LYS A 75 -2.74 -14.26 -14.25
CA LYS A 75 -3.79 -14.13 -15.28
C LYS A 75 -4.59 -12.83 -15.09
N ARG A 76 -5.02 -12.53 -13.87
CA ARG A 76 -5.79 -11.32 -13.53
C ARG A 76 -4.99 -10.04 -13.82
N ILE A 77 -3.69 -10.04 -13.55
CA ILE A 77 -2.78 -8.93 -13.85
C ILE A 77 -2.64 -8.75 -15.37
N GLY A 78 -2.64 -9.83 -16.15
CA GLY A 78 -2.52 -9.81 -17.60
C GLY A 78 -1.20 -10.40 -18.12
N TYR A 79 -0.53 -11.24 -17.32
CA TYR A 79 0.59 -12.05 -17.77
C TYR A 79 0.07 -13.36 -18.40
N ASP A 80 -0.47 -13.24 -19.60
CA ASP A 80 -1.19 -14.28 -20.34
C ASP A 80 -0.51 -14.65 -21.68
N ASN A 81 0.67 -14.09 -21.94
CA ASN A 81 1.44 -14.31 -23.15
C ASN A 81 2.93 -14.56 -22.80
N ALA A 82 3.49 -15.62 -23.36
CA ALA A 82 4.91 -15.99 -23.17
C ALA A 82 5.89 -14.89 -23.60
N ASP A 83 5.51 -14.03 -24.55
CA ASP A 83 6.31 -12.88 -24.99
C ASP A 83 6.52 -11.82 -23.89
N PHE A 84 5.74 -11.90 -22.81
CA PHE A 84 5.90 -11.01 -21.64
C PHE A 84 6.93 -11.56 -20.63
N GLY A 85 7.57 -12.69 -20.97
CA GLY A 85 8.63 -13.31 -20.17
C GLY A 85 8.14 -14.12 -18.97
N ILE A 86 6.85 -14.03 -18.63
CA ILE A 86 6.13 -14.91 -17.71
C ILE A 86 4.70 -15.06 -18.21
N ASP A 87 4.20 -16.29 -18.17
CA ASP A 87 2.84 -16.64 -18.60
C ASP A 87 2.21 -17.53 -17.53
N TYR A 88 0.99 -17.19 -17.11
CA TYR A 88 0.28 -17.91 -16.06
C TYR A 88 0.08 -19.39 -16.32
N LYS A 89 0.01 -19.82 -17.60
CA LYS A 89 -0.18 -21.23 -17.99
C LYS A 89 1.08 -22.07 -17.85
N SER A 90 2.24 -21.49 -18.20
CA SER A 90 3.48 -22.23 -18.43
C SER A 90 4.59 -21.91 -17.43
N CYS A 91 4.48 -20.86 -16.60
CA CYS A 91 5.51 -20.52 -15.62
C CYS A 91 5.71 -21.65 -14.59
N ALA A 92 6.93 -21.84 -14.14
CA ALA A 92 7.22 -22.69 -12.99
C ALA A 92 6.72 -22.03 -11.71
N VAL A 93 6.11 -22.80 -10.81
CA VAL A 93 5.73 -22.35 -9.46
C VAL A 93 6.32 -23.32 -8.44
N MET A 94 7.23 -22.82 -7.61
CA MET A 94 7.83 -23.57 -6.51
C MET A 94 7.18 -23.18 -5.21
N VAL A 95 6.87 -24.16 -4.34
CA VAL A 95 6.22 -23.95 -3.05
C VAL A 95 7.12 -24.46 -1.94
N CYS A 96 7.54 -23.56 -1.02
CA CYS A 96 8.46 -23.82 0.08
C CYS A 96 7.95 -23.15 1.36
N TYR A 97 6.74 -23.50 1.83
CA TYR A 97 6.21 -23.00 3.08
C TYR A 97 6.53 -23.92 4.26
N ASP A 98 7.03 -23.31 5.34
CA ASP A 98 7.23 -23.93 6.64
C ASP A 98 6.11 -23.59 7.63
N LYS A 99 6.15 -24.14 8.84
CA LYS A 99 5.28 -23.75 9.96
C LYS A 99 5.92 -22.64 10.76
N GLN A 100 5.09 -21.76 11.35
CA GLN A 100 5.56 -20.73 12.29
C GLN A 100 6.33 -21.37 13.47
N SER A 101 7.41 -20.70 13.90
CA SER A 101 8.19 -21.09 15.09
C SER A 101 7.30 -21.15 16.33
N PRO A 102 7.37 -22.26 17.13
CA PRO A 102 6.65 -22.35 18.40
C PRO A 102 7.05 -21.27 19.41
N ASP A 103 8.31 -20.78 19.36
CA ASP A 103 8.80 -19.74 20.26
C ASP A 103 8.15 -18.39 19.98
N ILE A 104 7.82 -18.09 18.72
CA ILE A 104 7.06 -16.89 18.33
C ILE A 104 5.58 -17.06 18.73
N ALA A 105 5.00 -18.24 18.50
CA ALA A 105 3.61 -18.51 18.75
C ALA A 105 3.19 -18.24 20.19
N GLN A 106 4.02 -18.63 21.19
CA GLN A 106 3.70 -18.42 22.62
C GLN A 106 3.59 -16.92 23.01
N GLY A 107 4.21 -16.00 22.29
CA GLY A 107 4.08 -14.55 22.54
C GLY A 107 2.86 -13.91 21.87
N VAL A 108 2.26 -14.59 20.88
CA VAL A 108 1.14 -14.08 20.07
C VAL A 108 -0.19 -14.72 20.48
N ASP A 109 -0.17 -15.94 21.02
CA ASP A 109 -1.36 -16.67 21.40
C ASP A 109 -1.87 -16.21 22.76
N GLU A 110 -3.18 -15.89 22.83
CA GLU A 110 -3.85 -15.46 24.07
C GLU A 110 -3.78 -16.55 25.15
N GLY A 111 -3.44 -16.17 26.37
CA GLY A 111 -3.28 -17.08 27.50
C GLY A 111 -1.94 -17.80 27.54
N SER A 112 -0.99 -17.44 26.68
CA SER A 112 0.36 -17.96 26.63
C SER A 112 1.39 -16.84 26.84
N GLY A 113 2.64 -17.19 27.16
CA GLY A 113 3.70 -16.20 27.37
C GLY A 113 3.66 -15.51 28.74
N ILE A 114 4.37 -14.38 28.86
CA ILE A 114 4.47 -13.57 30.09
C ILE A 114 3.28 -12.60 30.20
N ASP A 115 2.88 -11.98 29.08
CA ASP A 115 1.65 -11.22 28.96
C ASP A 115 0.53 -12.18 28.53
N LEU A 116 -0.57 -12.22 29.30
CA LEU A 116 -1.69 -13.13 29.03
C LEU A 116 -2.65 -12.59 27.95
N ASP A 117 -2.60 -11.27 27.66
CA ASP A 117 -3.25 -10.69 26.50
C ASP A 117 -2.47 -11.05 25.22
N GLN A 118 -3.14 -11.07 24.08
CA GLN A 118 -2.47 -11.27 22.79
C GLN A 118 -1.39 -10.20 22.57
N GLY A 119 -0.13 -10.60 22.61
CA GLY A 119 1.02 -9.72 22.39
C GLY A 119 1.29 -9.46 20.92
N ALA A 120 2.16 -8.48 20.66
CA ALA A 120 2.67 -8.22 19.32
C ALA A 120 3.56 -9.40 18.85
N GLY A 121 3.43 -9.79 17.59
CA GLY A 121 4.20 -10.89 16.99
C GLY A 121 5.67 -10.56 16.73
N ASP A 122 6.03 -9.29 16.81
CA ASP A 122 7.40 -8.79 16.69
C ASP A 122 7.54 -7.46 17.42
N GLN A 123 8.79 -7.04 17.64
CA GLN A 123 9.10 -5.65 17.94
C GLN A 123 8.97 -4.80 16.68
N GLY A 124 8.70 -3.50 16.82
CA GLY A 124 8.70 -2.61 15.68
C GLY A 124 8.07 -1.26 15.98
N LEU A 125 8.15 -0.39 14.98
CA LEU A 125 7.50 0.91 14.99
C LEU A 125 6.76 1.12 13.67
N MET A 126 5.57 1.71 13.74
CA MET A 126 4.70 1.94 12.60
C MET A 126 4.26 3.40 12.59
N PHE A 127 4.04 3.93 11.40
CA PHE A 127 3.57 5.30 11.20
C PHE A 127 2.20 5.31 10.55
N GLY A 128 1.35 6.22 11.01
CA GLY A 128 0.16 6.65 10.32
C GLY A 128 0.27 8.12 9.94
N TYR A 129 -0.37 8.50 8.83
CA TYR A 129 -0.35 9.87 8.34
C TYR A 129 -1.67 10.23 7.65
N ALA A 130 -2.05 11.49 7.74
CA ALA A 130 -3.12 12.11 6.96
C ALA A 130 -2.83 13.61 6.80
N CYS A 131 -3.30 14.17 5.70
CA CYS A 131 -3.21 15.60 5.42
C CYS A 131 -4.39 16.06 4.56
N SER A 132 -4.68 17.35 4.56
CA SER A 132 -5.81 17.97 3.84
C SER A 132 -5.51 18.30 2.36
N GLU A 133 -4.53 17.64 1.74
CA GLU A 133 -4.13 17.94 0.36
C GLU A 133 -5.08 17.35 -0.70
N THR A 134 -5.76 16.27 -0.37
CA THR A 134 -6.76 15.61 -1.24
C THR A 134 -8.03 15.29 -0.45
N PRO A 135 -9.18 15.05 -1.13
CA PRO A 135 -10.41 14.64 -0.45
C PRO A 135 -10.26 13.35 0.38
N GLU A 136 -9.40 12.43 -0.05
CA GLU A 136 -9.09 11.18 0.65
C GLU A 136 -8.15 11.39 1.86
N LEU A 137 -7.74 12.63 2.10
CA LEU A 137 -6.79 13.03 3.16
C LEU A 137 -5.43 12.34 3.01
N MET A 138 -4.95 12.28 1.76
CA MET A 138 -3.64 11.74 1.36
C MET A 138 -2.72 12.84 0.83
N PRO A 139 -1.39 12.64 0.91
CA PRO A 139 -0.44 13.48 0.17
C PRO A 139 -0.71 13.43 -1.33
N ALA A 140 -0.82 14.59 -1.96
CA ALA A 140 -1.25 14.70 -3.36
C ALA A 140 -0.26 14.04 -4.34
N ALA A 141 1.04 14.07 -4.07
CA ALA A 141 2.04 13.50 -4.97
C ALA A 141 1.85 11.99 -5.14
N ILE A 142 1.73 11.23 -4.04
CA ILE A 142 1.50 9.77 -4.12
C ILE A 142 0.10 9.45 -4.63
N HIS A 143 -0.89 10.24 -4.26
CA HIS A 143 -2.27 10.06 -4.73
C HIS A 143 -2.33 10.09 -6.27
N TYR A 144 -1.79 11.13 -6.91
CA TYR A 144 -1.81 11.22 -8.38
C TYR A 144 -0.86 10.22 -9.04
N ALA A 145 0.27 9.88 -8.42
CA ALA A 145 1.13 8.82 -8.92
C ALA A 145 0.39 7.48 -9.01
N HIS A 146 -0.40 7.12 -8.00
CA HIS A 146 -1.28 5.93 -8.03
C HIS A 146 -2.33 6.01 -9.13
N ARG A 147 -3.04 7.13 -9.23
CA ARG A 147 -4.12 7.29 -10.24
C ARG A 147 -3.63 7.15 -11.67
N ILE A 148 -2.42 7.62 -11.97
CA ILE A 148 -1.81 7.49 -13.30
C ILE A 148 -1.59 6.01 -13.67
N VAL A 149 -0.95 5.21 -12.81
CA VAL A 149 -0.68 3.80 -13.12
C VAL A 149 -1.94 2.92 -13.01
N GLU A 150 -2.89 3.27 -12.17
CA GLU A 150 -4.20 2.62 -12.12
C GLU A 150 -4.97 2.86 -13.45
N ARG A 151 -4.96 4.10 -13.94
CA ARG A 151 -5.58 4.44 -15.23
C ARG A 151 -4.93 3.72 -16.40
N GLN A 152 -3.59 3.58 -16.40
CA GLN A 152 -2.86 2.79 -17.39
C GLN A 152 -3.38 1.34 -17.43
N SER A 153 -3.52 0.71 -16.27
CA SER A 153 -4.02 -0.66 -16.17
C SER A 153 -5.49 -0.80 -16.60
N GLN A 154 -6.35 0.18 -16.27
CA GLN A 154 -7.73 0.22 -16.73
C GLN A 154 -7.82 0.25 -18.26
N LEU A 155 -7.09 1.18 -18.90
CA LEU A 155 -7.11 1.34 -20.37
C LEU A 155 -6.54 0.14 -21.10
N ARG A 156 -5.58 -0.56 -20.51
CA ARG A 156 -5.08 -1.83 -21.02
C ARG A 156 -6.14 -2.93 -20.95
N LYS A 157 -6.77 -3.10 -19.78
CA LYS A 157 -7.73 -4.18 -19.52
C LYS A 157 -9.04 -4.01 -20.26
N ASP A 158 -9.52 -2.77 -20.45
CA ASP A 158 -10.75 -2.50 -21.19
C ASP A 158 -10.57 -2.42 -22.71
N GLY A 159 -9.33 -2.61 -23.19
CA GLY A 159 -8.98 -2.69 -24.60
C GLY A 159 -8.95 -1.34 -25.34
N ARG A 160 -9.07 -0.21 -24.65
CA ARG A 160 -8.94 1.12 -25.28
C ARG A 160 -7.52 1.43 -25.73
N LEU A 161 -6.51 0.92 -25.00
CA LEU A 161 -5.09 0.96 -25.38
C LEU A 161 -4.51 -0.47 -25.35
N PRO A 162 -4.84 -1.33 -26.34
CA PRO A 162 -4.51 -2.76 -26.31
C PRO A 162 -3.02 -3.06 -26.47
N TRP A 163 -2.23 -2.07 -26.89
CA TRP A 163 -0.77 -2.15 -27.01
C TRP A 163 -0.02 -1.93 -25.68
N LEU A 164 -0.71 -1.47 -24.63
CA LEU A 164 -0.13 -1.40 -23.27
C LEU A 164 0.12 -2.80 -22.74
N ARG A 165 1.25 -2.96 -22.05
CA ARG A 165 1.61 -4.16 -21.30
C ARG A 165 1.55 -3.92 -19.81
N PRO A 166 1.59 -4.97 -18.95
CA PRO A 166 1.25 -4.84 -17.53
C PRO A 166 2.15 -3.92 -16.71
N ASP A 167 3.45 -3.83 -17.04
CA ASP A 167 4.42 -3.08 -16.23
C ASP A 167 4.42 -1.58 -16.54
N ALA A 168 4.36 -0.77 -15.48
CA ALA A 168 4.49 0.68 -15.59
C ALA A 168 4.95 1.29 -14.26
N LYS A 169 5.58 2.48 -14.36
CA LYS A 169 5.98 3.33 -13.23
C LYS A 169 5.56 4.75 -13.50
N SER A 170 5.05 5.44 -12.49
CA SER A 170 4.76 6.87 -12.51
C SER A 170 5.56 7.60 -11.45
N GLN A 171 5.85 8.87 -11.70
CA GLN A 171 6.46 9.77 -10.73
C GLN A 171 5.82 11.15 -10.92
N VAL A 172 5.39 11.77 -9.82
CA VAL A 172 4.75 13.08 -9.82
C VAL A 172 5.53 14.00 -8.90
N THR A 173 6.01 15.11 -9.47
CA THR A 173 6.69 16.19 -8.75
C THR A 173 5.75 17.39 -8.64
N LEU A 174 5.40 17.76 -7.40
CA LEU A 174 4.55 18.91 -7.10
C LEU A 174 5.36 20.13 -6.69
N ARG A 175 4.87 21.32 -7.08
CA ARG A 175 5.31 22.59 -6.52
C ARG A 175 4.49 22.92 -5.27
N TYR A 176 5.17 23.25 -4.20
CA TYR A 176 4.57 23.71 -2.94
C TYR A 176 4.91 25.16 -2.68
N VAL A 177 3.94 25.90 -2.16
CA VAL A 177 4.11 27.26 -1.63
C VAL A 177 3.53 27.29 -0.22
N ASP A 178 4.35 27.64 0.75
CA ASP A 178 3.97 27.68 2.16
C ASP A 178 3.27 26.39 2.66
N GLY A 179 3.81 25.24 2.24
CA GLY A 179 3.34 23.92 2.64
C GLY A 179 2.08 23.40 1.91
N ARG A 180 1.58 24.12 0.90
CA ARG A 180 0.41 23.74 0.11
C ARG A 180 0.81 23.42 -1.34
N PRO A 181 0.30 22.33 -1.94
CA PRO A 181 0.54 22.03 -3.34
C PRO A 181 -0.20 23.06 -4.21
N VAL A 182 0.49 23.62 -5.20
CA VAL A 182 -0.06 24.66 -6.10
C VAL A 182 -0.01 24.29 -7.58
N GLY A 183 0.64 23.18 -7.93
CA GLY A 183 0.71 22.70 -9.32
C GLY A 183 1.72 21.58 -9.49
N ILE A 184 1.75 20.99 -10.67
CA ILE A 184 2.65 19.91 -11.01
C ILE A 184 3.80 20.45 -11.87
N ASP A 185 5.02 20.20 -11.41
CA ASP A 185 6.23 20.55 -12.13
C ASP A 185 6.57 19.51 -13.20
N THR A 186 6.62 18.25 -12.83
CA THR A 186 7.03 17.17 -13.74
C THR A 186 6.19 15.92 -13.48
N ILE A 187 5.81 15.23 -14.56
CA ILE A 187 5.25 13.88 -14.53
C ILE A 187 6.15 12.97 -15.37
N VAL A 188 6.62 11.89 -14.75
CA VAL A 188 7.30 10.79 -15.45
C VAL A 188 6.34 9.62 -15.54
N LEU A 189 6.20 9.03 -16.73
CA LEU A 189 5.49 7.77 -16.93
C LEU A 189 6.35 6.86 -17.81
N SER A 190 6.79 5.75 -17.26
CA SER A 190 7.42 4.66 -18.01
C SER A 190 6.41 3.52 -18.09
N THR A 191 5.94 3.21 -19.29
CA THR A 191 4.94 2.16 -19.52
C THR A 191 5.41 1.17 -20.56
N GLN A 192 5.32 -0.11 -20.22
CA GLN A 192 5.61 -1.23 -21.12
C GLN A 192 4.58 -1.24 -22.25
N HIS A 193 5.05 -1.53 -23.47
CA HIS A 193 4.24 -1.45 -24.69
C HIS A 193 4.63 -2.51 -25.72
N ALA A 194 3.74 -2.73 -26.67
CA ALA A 194 3.98 -3.60 -27.83
C ALA A 194 5.08 -3.02 -28.73
N PRO A 195 5.90 -3.86 -29.38
CA PRO A 195 7.10 -3.43 -30.11
C PRO A 195 6.84 -2.57 -31.35
N GLU A 196 5.63 -2.62 -31.91
CA GLU A 196 5.23 -1.86 -33.10
C GLU A 196 4.90 -0.38 -32.84
N MET A 197 4.75 0.01 -31.56
CA MET A 197 4.40 1.38 -31.21
C MET A 197 5.57 2.34 -31.32
N THR A 198 5.33 3.50 -31.93
CA THR A 198 6.31 4.59 -31.96
C THR A 198 6.27 5.39 -30.66
N HIS A 199 7.39 6.02 -30.31
CA HIS A 199 7.47 6.86 -29.10
C HIS A 199 6.42 7.98 -29.11
N SER A 200 6.21 8.64 -30.26
CA SER A 200 5.25 9.74 -30.39
C SER A 200 3.80 9.30 -30.12
N GLN A 201 3.42 8.10 -30.61
CA GLN A 201 2.09 7.54 -30.35
C GLN A 201 1.88 7.22 -28.86
N ILE A 202 2.92 6.68 -28.22
CA ILE A 202 2.89 6.38 -26.77
C ILE A 202 2.77 7.67 -25.97
N GLU A 203 3.57 8.68 -26.30
CA GLU A 203 3.59 9.98 -25.62
C GLU A 203 2.23 10.69 -25.71
N GLU A 204 1.65 10.78 -26.90
CA GLU A 204 0.34 11.39 -27.11
C GLU A 204 -0.76 10.66 -26.31
N ALA A 205 -0.83 9.35 -26.43
CA ALA A 205 -1.83 8.55 -25.70
C ALA A 205 -1.64 8.62 -24.18
N ALA A 206 -0.40 8.61 -23.69
CA ALA A 206 -0.09 8.72 -22.28
C ALA A 206 -0.56 10.06 -21.69
N ILE A 207 -0.30 11.16 -22.36
CA ILE A 207 -0.70 12.49 -21.91
C ILE A 207 -2.23 12.63 -21.95
N GLU A 208 -2.85 12.32 -23.09
CA GLU A 208 -4.27 12.62 -23.31
C GLU A 208 -5.20 11.61 -22.64
N MET A 209 -4.86 10.33 -22.60
CA MET A 209 -5.77 9.28 -22.13
C MET A 209 -5.43 8.76 -20.73
N ILE A 210 -4.16 8.83 -20.30
CA ILE A 210 -3.75 8.32 -18.99
C ILE A 210 -3.64 9.46 -17.98
N ILE A 211 -2.87 10.52 -18.28
CA ILE A 211 -2.50 11.56 -17.29
C ILE A 211 -3.61 12.58 -17.11
N ARG A 212 -4.01 13.28 -18.17
CA ARG A 212 -4.96 14.38 -18.10
C ARG A 212 -6.31 14.04 -17.45
N PRO A 213 -6.89 12.85 -17.65
CA PRO A 213 -8.17 12.51 -17.04
C PRO A 213 -8.14 12.31 -15.51
N VAL A 214 -6.98 12.15 -14.91
CA VAL A 214 -6.84 11.81 -13.48
C VAL A 214 -6.18 12.89 -12.63
N VAL A 215 -5.71 13.98 -13.27
CA VAL A 215 -5.01 15.08 -12.60
C VAL A 215 -5.80 16.38 -12.79
N PRO A 216 -5.92 17.26 -11.78
CA PRO A 216 -6.55 18.57 -11.93
C PRO A 216 -5.93 19.37 -13.09
N GLN A 217 -6.76 19.81 -14.03
CA GLN A 217 -6.25 20.47 -15.25
C GLN A 217 -5.53 21.78 -14.95
N GLU A 218 -5.97 22.51 -13.92
CA GLU A 218 -5.35 23.75 -13.46
C GLU A 218 -3.93 23.54 -12.90
N TRP A 219 -3.59 22.33 -12.48
CA TRP A 219 -2.26 21.99 -11.96
C TRP A 219 -1.25 21.64 -13.07
N LEU A 220 -1.74 21.41 -14.29
CA LEU A 220 -0.89 21.02 -15.44
C LEU A 220 -0.27 22.20 -16.18
N ASN A 221 -0.46 23.43 -15.73
CA ASN A 221 0.11 24.61 -16.37
C ASN A 221 1.64 24.63 -16.25
N GLY A 222 2.34 24.50 -17.39
CA GLY A 222 3.79 24.45 -17.44
C GLY A 222 4.41 23.13 -16.99
N THR A 223 3.61 22.08 -16.85
CA THR A 223 4.09 20.73 -16.50
C THR A 223 4.97 20.15 -17.60
N ARG A 224 6.10 19.61 -17.22
CA ARG A 224 6.99 18.84 -18.08
C ARG A 224 6.60 17.36 -18.05
N TYR A 225 6.39 16.78 -19.23
CA TYR A 225 6.10 15.35 -19.37
C TYR A 225 7.34 14.58 -19.83
N LEU A 226 7.67 13.50 -19.14
CA LEU A 226 8.75 12.58 -19.46
C LEU A 226 8.16 11.18 -19.65
N ILE A 227 7.73 10.88 -20.87
CA ILE A 227 7.08 9.63 -21.23
C ILE A 227 8.10 8.69 -21.86
N ASN A 228 8.28 7.50 -21.28
CA ASN A 228 9.29 6.53 -21.73
C ASN A 228 10.62 7.21 -22.11
N PRO A 229 11.30 7.90 -21.19
CA PRO A 229 12.46 8.74 -21.50
C PRO A 229 13.66 7.94 -22.05
N THR A 230 13.65 6.62 -21.92
CA THR A 230 14.63 5.72 -22.57
C THR A 230 14.29 5.43 -24.04
N GLY A 231 13.12 5.87 -24.51
CA GLY A 231 12.64 5.70 -25.88
C GLY A 231 11.87 4.41 -26.14
N ARG A 232 12.18 3.31 -25.45
CA ARG A 232 11.56 1.99 -25.67
C ARG A 232 11.45 1.22 -24.35
N PHE A 233 10.27 0.60 -24.13
CA PHE A 233 10.02 -0.26 -22.96
C PHE A 233 9.16 -1.46 -23.36
N VAL A 234 9.73 -2.39 -24.10
CA VAL A 234 9.08 -3.63 -24.57
C VAL A 234 9.34 -4.78 -23.59
N ILE A 235 10.58 -4.93 -23.12
CA ILE A 235 10.94 -5.90 -22.09
C ILE A 235 10.68 -5.27 -20.73
N GLY A 236 9.82 -5.92 -19.93
CA GLY A 236 9.41 -5.45 -18.62
C GLY A 236 8.82 -6.58 -17.78
N GLY A 237 8.18 -6.22 -16.66
CA GLY A 237 7.67 -7.19 -15.71
C GLY A 237 8.77 -8.07 -15.13
N PRO A 238 8.45 -9.29 -14.64
CA PRO A 238 9.42 -10.23 -14.07
C PRO A 238 10.59 -10.61 -15.01
N GLN A 239 10.45 -10.43 -16.31
CA GLN A 239 11.54 -10.60 -17.25
C GLN A 239 12.55 -9.46 -17.20
N GLY A 240 12.08 -8.24 -16.97
CA GLY A 240 12.94 -7.05 -16.92
C GLY A 240 13.66 -6.90 -15.59
N ASP A 241 13.01 -7.28 -14.50
CA ASP A 241 13.55 -7.19 -13.14
C ASP A 241 12.91 -8.22 -12.23
N CYS A 242 13.66 -8.72 -11.26
CA CYS A 242 13.18 -9.67 -10.27
C CYS A 242 12.26 -8.96 -9.27
N GLY A 243 11.06 -9.52 -9.04
CA GLY A 243 10.09 -9.04 -8.05
C GLY A 243 10.15 -9.81 -6.75
N LEU A 244 10.02 -9.08 -5.65
CA LEU A 244 9.90 -9.65 -4.30
C LEU A 244 8.81 -8.94 -3.51
N THR A 245 8.14 -9.69 -2.65
CA THR A 245 7.17 -9.15 -1.68
C THR A 245 7.84 -8.13 -0.77
N GLY A 246 7.17 -6.99 -0.55
CA GLY A 246 7.60 -5.99 0.44
C GLY A 246 8.73 -5.06 0.00
N ARG A 247 8.99 -4.92 -1.31
CA ARG A 247 10.01 -4.00 -1.84
C ARG A 247 9.45 -2.65 -2.32
N LYS A 248 8.16 -2.39 -2.15
CA LYS A 248 7.50 -1.13 -2.53
C LYS A 248 6.79 -0.47 -1.35
N ILE A 249 7.43 -0.49 -0.18
CA ILE A 249 6.83 -0.03 1.08
C ILE A 249 6.44 1.45 1.09
N LEU A 250 7.17 2.33 0.39
CA LEU A 250 6.80 3.74 0.27
C LEU A 250 5.64 3.93 -0.72
N VAL A 251 5.58 3.16 -1.80
CA VAL A 251 4.43 3.10 -2.72
C VAL A 251 3.19 2.62 -1.99
N ASP A 252 3.33 1.63 -1.11
CA ASP A 252 2.23 1.07 -0.33
C ASP A 252 1.66 2.05 0.70
N THR A 253 2.41 3.08 1.09
CA THR A 253 2.06 4.00 2.18
C THR A 253 1.90 5.45 1.70
N TYR A 254 2.85 6.33 1.99
CA TYR A 254 2.67 7.79 1.81
C TYR A 254 3.65 8.41 0.80
N GLY A 255 4.36 7.61 0.00
CA GLY A 255 5.26 8.09 -1.05
C GLY A 255 6.42 8.95 -0.55
N GLY A 256 6.85 8.77 0.69
CA GLY A 256 7.92 9.53 1.32
C GLY A 256 7.46 10.81 2.05
N ALA A 257 6.16 11.13 2.02
CA ALA A 257 5.62 12.31 2.75
C ALA A 257 5.59 12.10 4.27
N ALA A 258 5.63 10.85 4.74
CA ALA A 258 5.77 10.47 6.13
C ALA A 258 6.88 9.42 6.28
N PRO A 259 7.47 9.29 7.48
CA PRO A 259 8.39 8.19 7.79
C PRO A 259 7.74 6.82 7.59
N HIS A 260 8.56 5.79 7.46
CA HIS A 260 8.13 4.40 7.41
C HIS A 260 8.88 3.58 8.46
N GLY A 261 8.19 2.64 9.12
CA GLY A 261 8.79 1.77 10.13
C GLY A 261 9.66 0.65 9.57
N GLY A 262 9.60 0.39 8.27
CA GLY A 262 10.37 -0.62 7.55
C GLY A 262 9.65 -1.95 7.33
N GLY A 263 8.54 -2.22 8.04
CA GLY A 263 7.75 -3.44 7.90
C GLY A 263 6.88 -3.45 6.63
N ALA A 264 7.00 -4.50 5.83
CA ALA A 264 6.13 -4.73 4.69
C ALA A 264 4.74 -5.26 5.13
N PHE A 265 3.73 -5.09 4.26
CA PHE A 265 2.34 -5.47 4.54
C PHE A 265 1.93 -6.78 3.89
N SER A 266 2.10 -6.89 2.57
CA SER A 266 1.58 -7.99 1.78
C SER A 266 2.09 -9.35 2.26
N GLY A 267 1.20 -10.34 2.27
CA GLY A 267 1.48 -11.70 2.74
C GLY A 267 1.39 -11.89 4.24
N LYS A 268 1.22 -10.84 5.03
CA LYS A 268 1.13 -10.90 6.50
C LYS A 268 -0.31 -10.87 6.97
N ASP A 269 -0.70 -11.85 7.82
CA ASP A 269 -1.98 -11.83 8.53
C ASP A 269 -2.05 -10.70 9.58
N PRO A 270 -3.25 -10.31 10.06
CA PRO A 270 -3.40 -9.15 10.94
C PRO A 270 -2.83 -9.31 12.36
N SER A 271 -2.31 -10.46 12.75
CA SER A 271 -1.52 -10.60 13.99
C SER A 271 -0.17 -9.90 13.90
N LYS A 272 0.34 -9.65 12.70
CA LYS A 272 1.56 -8.90 12.44
C LYS A 272 1.29 -7.41 12.55
N VAL A 273 1.82 -6.78 13.59
CA VAL A 273 1.64 -5.35 13.87
C VAL A 273 2.24 -4.44 12.79
N ASP A 274 3.22 -4.91 12.03
CA ASP A 274 3.74 -4.22 10.84
C ASP A 274 2.59 -3.78 9.91
N ARG A 275 1.61 -4.66 9.71
CA ARG A 275 0.43 -4.39 8.90
C ARG A 275 -0.70 -3.77 9.71
N SER A 276 -1.18 -4.45 10.73
CA SER A 276 -2.38 -4.05 11.47
C SER A 276 -2.21 -2.71 12.19
N ALA A 277 -1.06 -2.45 12.81
CA ALA A 277 -0.82 -1.18 13.49
C ALA A 277 -0.51 -0.03 12.52
N ALA A 278 0.05 -0.28 11.34
CA ALA A 278 0.15 0.73 10.29
C ALA A 278 -1.25 1.14 9.78
N TYR A 279 -2.18 0.19 9.63
CA TYR A 279 -3.57 0.47 9.28
C TYR A 279 -4.29 1.24 10.40
N ALA A 280 -4.09 0.85 11.65
CA ALA A 280 -4.62 1.60 12.79
C ALA A 280 -4.05 3.02 12.88
N GLY A 281 -2.77 3.20 12.62
CA GLY A 281 -2.12 4.51 12.55
C GLY A 281 -2.75 5.41 11.47
N ARG A 282 -3.03 4.86 10.28
CA ARG A 282 -3.76 5.58 9.23
C ARG A 282 -5.16 5.98 9.70
N TYR A 283 -5.90 5.04 10.30
CA TYR A 283 -7.24 5.29 10.82
C TYR A 283 -7.25 6.41 11.86
N VAL A 284 -6.32 6.40 12.81
CA VAL A 284 -6.17 7.46 13.82
C VAL A 284 -5.87 8.80 13.17
N ALA A 285 -4.82 8.88 12.35
CA ALA A 285 -4.40 10.13 11.71
C ALA A 285 -5.52 10.71 10.82
N LYS A 286 -6.20 9.87 10.05
CA LYS A 286 -7.31 10.29 9.19
C LYS A 286 -8.48 10.86 9.99
N ASN A 287 -8.84 10.24 11.11
CA ASN A 287 -9.92 10.75 11.98
C ASN A 287 -9.56 12.07 12.65
N ILE A 288 -8.30 12.29 13.05
CA ILE A 288 -7.84 13.56 13.62
C ILE A 288 -7.97 14.69 12.61
N VAL A 289 -7.53 14.47 11.35
CA VAL A 289 -7.65 15.47 10.27
C VAL A 289 -9.12 15.67 9.88
N ALA A 290 -9.91 14.61 9.74
CA ALA A 290 -11.33 14.69 9.45
C ALA A 290 -12.14 15.40 10.55
N ALA A 291 -11.73 15.26 11.83
CA ALA A 291 -12.28 16.04 12.94
C ALA A 291 -11.98 17.53 12.85
N GLY A 292 -11.07 17.92 11.96
CA GLY A 292 -10.60 19.30 11.82
C GLY A 292 -9.70 19.76 12.97
N LEU A 293 -9.11 18.83 13.72
CA LEU A 293 -8.19 19.14 14.83
C LEU A 293 -6.79 19.54 14.33
N ALA A 294 -6.43 19.13 13.11
CA ALA A 294 -5.20 19.53 12.44
C ALA A 294 -5.37 19.44 10.91
N GLU A 295 -4.54 20.16 10.14
CA GLU A 295 -4.45 20.00 8.68
C GLU A 295 -3.52 18.84 8.29
N ARG A 296 -2.58 18.48 9.18
CA ARG A 296 -1.63 17.37 9.02
C ARG A 296 -1.49 16.65 10.35
N CYS A 297 -1.50 15.32 10.29
CA CYS A 297 -1.30 14.51 11.48
C CYS A 297 -0.44 13.29 11.15
N GLN A 298 0.59 13.10 11.95
CA GLN A 298 1.41 11.88 11.95
C GLN A 298 1.32 11.23 13.33
N ILE A 299 1.15 9.92 13.34
CA ILE A 299 1.25 9.12 14.55
C ILE A 299 2.37 8.08 14.39
N GLN A 300 3.14 7.86 15.45
CA GLN A 300 4.05 6.73 15.58
C GLN A 300 3.55 5.82 16.70
N ILE A 301 3.50 4.52 16.43
CA ILE A 301 3.13 3.49 17.40
C ILE A 301 4.26 2.48 17.45
N SER A 302 4.69 2.05 18.63
CA SER A 302 5.74 1.04 18.78
C SER A 302 5.34 -0.10 19.70
N TYR A 303 5.88 -1.28 19.44
CA TYR A 303 5.59 -2.52 20.17
C TYR A 303 6.86 -3.26 20.54
N ALA A 304 6.78 -4.04 21.62
CA ALA A 304 7.74 -5.09 21.96
C ALA A 304 7.09 -6.46 21.68
N ILE A 305 7.90 -7.44 21.24
CA ILE A 305 7.41 -8.79 21.00
C ILE A 305 6.79 -9.38 22.27
N GLY A 306 5.65 -10.04 22.14
CA GLY A 306 4.94 -10.67 23.25
C GLY A 306 4.25 -9.72 24.23
N VAL A 307 4.23 -8.41 23.96
CA VAL A 307 3.59 -7.40 24.83
C VAL A 307 2.36 -6.81 24.10
N ALA A 308 1.22 -6.78 24.77
CA ALA A 308 -0.02 -6.30 24.17
C ALA A 308 -0.08 -4.78 24.08
N LYS A 309 0.32 -4.05 25.12
CA LYS A 309 0.26 -2.59 25.13
C LYS A 309 1.38 -1.99 24.27
N PRO A 310 1.09 -0.97 23.44
CA PRO A 310 2.15 -0.21 22.77
C PRO A 310 3.19 0.31 23.76
N THR A 311 4.46 0.26 23.39
CA THR A 311 5.56 0.80 24.21
C THR A 311 5.59 2.33 24.15
N SER A 312 5.14 2.91 23.03
CA SER A 312 4.95 4.35 22.88
C SER A 312 3.89 4.68 21.83
N VAL A 313 3.25 5.84 22.00
CA VAL A 313 2.36 6.47 21.04
C VAL A 313 2.73 7.95 20.99
N MET A 314 3.20 8.41 19.84
CA MET A 314 3.57 9.81 19.60
C MET A 314 2.70 10.40 18.51
N VAL A 315 2.25 11.63 18.70
CA VAL A 315 1.50 12.41 17.70
C VAL A 315 2.27 13.68 17.39
N THR A 316 2.27 14.07 16.12
CA THR A 316 2.70 15.42 15.70
C THR A 316 1.80 15.97 14.62
N THR A 317 1.41 17.23 14.77
CA THR A 317 0.56 17.96 13.82
C THR A 317 1.34 18.99 12.99
N PHE A 318 2.67 19.02 13.13
CA PHE A 318 3.55 19.94 12.38
C PHE A 318 3.16 21.42 12.55
N GLY A 319 2.65 21.77 13.72
CA GLY A 319 2.19 23.14 14.01
C GLY A 319 0.83 23.52 13.40
N THR A 320 0.11 22.57 12.80
CA THR A 320 -1.25 22.78 12.25
C THR A 320 -2.37 22.43 13.22
N GLY A 321 -2.03 21.93 14.41
CA GLY A 321 -2.99 21.55 15.45
C GLY A 321 -3.77 22.73 16.02
N LYS A 322 -5.08 22.55 16.21
CA LYS A 322 -5.92 23.51 16.93
C LYS A 322 -5.81 23.37 18.45
N ILE A 323 -5.38 22.24 18.92
CA ILE A 323 -5.03 21.91 20.30
C ILE A 323 -3.61 21.32 20.31
N SER A 324 -2.98 21.17 21.47
CA SER A 324 -1.62 20.67 21.55
C SER A 324 -1.51 19.19 21.12
N ASP A 325 -0.33 18.80 20.63
CA ASP A 325 -0.05 17.43 20.23
C ASP A 325 -0.21 16.45 21.40
N GLU A 326 0.13 16.89 22.63
CA GLU A 326 -0.07 16.10 23.86
C GLU A 326 -1.55 15.83 24.11
N LYS A 327 -2.41 16.86 23.92
CA LYS A 327 -3.86 16.71 24.10
C LYS A 327 -4.45 15.77 23.05
N ILE A 328 -3.99 15.84 21.80
CA ILE A 328 -4.38 14.89 20.75
C ILE A 328 -3.94 13.48 21.12
N ALA A 329 -2.71 13.28 21.64
CA ALA A 329 -2.23 11.99 22.06
C ALA A 329 -3.05 11.37 23.23
N GLU A 330 -3.59 12.20 24.14
CA GLU A 330 -4.55 11.76 25.17
C GLU A 330 -5.85 11.26 24.54
N LEU A 331 -6.43 12.02 23.59
CA LEU A 331 -7.63 11.63 22.86
C LEU A 331 -7.43 10.34 22.08
N VAL A 332 -6.25 10.13 21.48
CA VAL A 332 -5.93 8.87 20.81
C VAL A 332 -6.02 7.69 21.76
N LYS A 333 -5.45 7.79 22.97
CA LYS A 333 -5.50 6.73 23.99
C LYS A 333 -6.91 6.47 24.50
N GLU A 334 -7.76 7.48 24.54
CA GLU A 334 -9.15 7.38 24.98
C GLU A 334 -10.05 6.72 23.92
N HIS A 335 -9.89 7.07 22.65
CA HIS A 335 -10.82 6.69 21.58
C HIS A 335 -10.41 5.46 20.78
N PHE A 336 -9.13 5.02 20.86
CA PHE A 336 -8.60 3.93 20.04
C PHE A 336 -7.87 2.88 20.88
N ASP A 337 -8.28 1.63 20.73
CA ASP A 337 -7.56 0.49 21.32
C ASP A 337 -6.45 0.05 20.36
N LEU A 338 -5.21 0.42 20.69
CA LEU A 338 -4.03 0.14 19.86
C LEU A 338 -3.30 -1.16 20.30
N ARG A 339 -3.90 -1.99 21.16
CA ARG A 339 -3.41 -3.36 21.39
C ARG A 339 -3.67 -4.20 20.14
N PRO A 340 -2.83 -5.21 19.82
CA PRO A 340 -3.01 -6.04 18.62
C PRO A 340 -4.44 -6.60 18.45
N LYS A 341 -4.99 -7.20 19.49
CA LYS A 341 -6.38 -7.69 19.49
C LYS A 341 -7.42 -6.57 19.31
N GLY A 342 -7.21 -5.44 19.96
CA GLY A 342 -8.08 -4.25 19.83
C GLY A 342 -8.12 -3.71 18.41
N ILE A 343 -6.97 -3.64 17.74
CA ILE A 343 -6.88 -3.21 16.34
C ILE A 343 -7.65 -4.16 15.43
N VAL A 344 -7.43 -5.46 15.57
CA VAL A 344 -8.11 -6.48 14.76
C VAL A 344 -9.62 -6.39 14.88
N GLN A 345 -10.14 -6.18 16.10
CA GLN A 345 -11.57 -6.00 16.34
C GLN A 345 -12.10 -4.67 15.82
N MET A 346 -11.40 -3.57 16.10
CA MET A 346 -11.79 -2.21 15.72
C MET A 346 -11.89 -2.05 14.19
N LEU A 347 -10.97 -2.66 13.46
CA LEU A 347 -10.90 -2.57 12.00
C LEU A 347 -11.46 -3.79 11.27
N ASP A 348 -11.98 -4.80 12.01
CA ASP A 348 -12.56 -6.03 11.44
C ASP A 348 -11.64 -6.71 10.41
N LEU A 349 -10.41 -7.04 10.84
CA LEU A 349 -9.33 -7.47 9.95
C LEU A 349 -9.29 -8.98 9.68
N LEU A 350 -10.08 -9.81 10.36
CA LEU A 350 -10.09 -11.27 10.14
C LEU A 350 -10.95 -11.68 8.93
N ARG A 351 -10.76 -11.01 7.80
CA ARG A 351 -11.52 -11.20 6.56
C ARG A 351 -10.58 -11.29 5.37
N PRO A 352 -10.98 -11.96 4.27
CA PRO A 352 -10.19 -12.02 3.03
C PRO A 352 -10.33 -10.71 2.23
N ILE A 353 -9.67 -9.65 2.67
CA ILE A 353 -9.76 -8.29 2.10
C ILE A 353 -8.44 -7.78 1.52
N TYR A 354 -7.38 -8.59 1.58
CA TYR A 354 -6.00 -8.12 1.40
C TYR A 354 -5.54 -8.09 -0.05
N SER A 355 -6.02 -8.96 -0.92
CA SER A 355 -5.66 -8.95 -2.37
C SER A 355 -5.90 -7.59 -3.02
N LYS A 356 -6.95 -6.88 -2.62
CA LYS A 356 -7.27 -5.54 -3.16
C LYS A 356 -6.26 -4.47 -2.74
N THR A 357 -5.58 -4.66 -1.60
CA THR A 357 -4.63 -3.66 -1.08
C THR A 357 -3.30 -3.67 -1.80
N ALA A 358 -2.96 -4.78 -2.46
CA ALA A 358 -1.61 -5.10 -2.91
C ALA A 358 -1.14 -4.32 -4.16
N ALA A 359 -1.97 -3.46 -4.73
CA ALA A 359 -1.63 -2.53 -5.81
C ALA A 359 -2.33 -1.19 -5.59
N TYR A 360 -1.72 -0.10 -6.04
CA TYR A 360 -2.23 1.29 -5.99
C TYR A 360 -2.36 1.88 -4.58
N GLY A 361 -1.53 1.40 -3.64
CA GLY A 361 -1.46 1.86 -2.25
C GLY A 361 -2.50 1.23 -1.33
N HIS A 362 -2.14 1.12 -0.05
CA HIS A 362 -3.02 0.60 0.99
C HIS A 362 -3.91 1.68 1.60
N PHE A 363 -3.60 2.95 1.38
CA PHE A 363 -4.26 4.12 1.98
C PHE A 363 -4.82 5.07 0.92
N GLY A 364 -5.83 5.86 1.32
CA GLY A 364 -6.47 6.84 0.46
C GLY A 364 -7.44 6.22 -0.55
N ARG A 365 -8.05 5.10 -0.22
CA ARG A 365 -9.00 4.36 -1.06
C ARG A 365 -10.27 4.09 -0.26
N GLU A 366 -11.43 4.31 -0.90
CA GLU A 366 -12.74 4.29 -0.23
C GLU A 366 -13.54 3.01 -0.49
N GLU A 367 -12.86 1.89 -0.82
CA GLU A 367 -13.53 0.59 -0.88
C GLU A 367 -14.10 0.23 0.51
N PRO A 368 -15.33 -0.31 0.58
CA PRO A 368 -15.99 -0.59 1.86
C PRO A 368 -15.21 -1.53 2.79
N GLU A 369 -14.36 -2.38 2.21
CA GLU A 369 -13.52 -3.31 2.97
C GLU A 369 -12.37 -2.61 3.69
N PHE A 370 -11.96 -1.42 3.24
CA PHE A 370 -10.83 -0.66 3.80
C PHE A 370 -11.28 0.14 5.02
N THR A 371 -11.56 -0.56 6.12
CA THR A 371 -12.13 -0.01 7.34
C THR A 371 -11.26 1.07 8.01
N TRP A 372 -9.95 1.04 7.76
CA TRP A 372 -8.99 2.05 8.24
C TRP A 372 -9.12 3.40 7.55
N GLU A 373 -9.92 3.49 6.50
CA GLU A 373 -10.25 4.75 5.82
C GLU A 373 -11.53 5.41 6.34
N ARG A 374 -12.27 4.77 7.25
CA ARG A 374 -13.47 5.35 7.87
C ARG A 374 -13.11 6.57 8.73
N THR A 375 -14.03 7.55 8.77
CA THR A 375 -13.92 8.77 9.59
C THR A 375 -14.98 8.83 10.69
N ASP A 376 -15.47 7.68 11.12
CA ASP A 376 -16.54 7.49 12.09
C ASP A 376 -16.20 7.95 13.52
N LYS A 377 -14.93 8.16 13.83
CA LYS A 377 -14.47 8.72 15.11
C LYS A 377 -14.33 10.25 15.11
N ALA A 378 -14.43 10.91 13.95
CA ALA A 378 -14.15 12.34 13.80
C ALA A 378 -15.07 13.21 14.67
N GLU A 379 -16.35 12.91 14.75
CA GLU A 379 -17.32 13.66 15.55
C GLU A 379 -17.03 13.51 17.05
N ALA A 380 -16.79 12.28 17.52
CA ALA A 380 -16.44 12.03 18.92
C ALA A 380 -15.13 12.73 19.34
N LEU A 381 -14.10 12.67 18.48
CA LEU A 381 -12.84 13.39 18.73
C LEU A 381 -13.04 14.89 18.84
N ARG A 382 -13.85 15.47 17.95
CA ARG A 382 -14.17 16.92 18.00
C ARG A 382 -14.90 17.30 19.28
N ALA A 383 -15.86 16.47 19.71
CA ALA A 383 -16.61 16.72 20.96
C ALA A 383 -15.73 16.62 22.19
N SER A 384 -14.78 15.67 22.23
CA SER A 384 -13.85 15.50 23.36
C SER A 384 -12.71 16.54 23.38
N ALA A 385 -12.48 17.22 22.26
CA ALA A 385 -11.44 18.25 22.16
C ALA A 385 -11.86 19.61 22.79
N GLY A 386 -13.16 19.86 22.95
CA GLY A 386 -13.73 21.08 23.58
C GLY A 386 -14.20 22.08 22.54
#